data_ae72667ab8337ce9c1534a871ede63cd
#
_entry.id   ae72667ab8337ce9c1534a871ede63cd
#
_cell.length_a   1.000
_cell.length_b   1.000
_cell.length_c   1.000
_cell.angle_alpha   90.00
_cell.angle_beta   90.00
_cell.angle_gamma   90.00
#
_symmetry.space_group_name_H-M   'P 1'
#
loop_
_entity.id
_entity.type
_entity.pdbx_description
1 polymer ?
#
loop_
_entity_poly.entity_id
_entity_poly.type
_entity_poly.pdbx_seq_one_letter_code
_entity_poly.pdbx_strand_id
1 'polypeptide(L)'
;MKSNLLIVDDEQHTREGLELALEDKFEVFLASNPEEAFNVMESESLEVVLTDLKMGNHSGMTVIDHAIALKNQPVCIMMTAYGEVEVAVEAMKRGAFDFLTKPVNLEKLDLLIKRGIDSKNLLRENKDLHYRLDKKFRS
;
A
#
# COMPACT_ATOMS: atom_id res chain seq x y z
N MET A 1 -1.98 -19.21 3.49
CA MET A 1 -1.79 -18.46 2.24
C MET A 1 -1.16 -17.11 2.52
N LYS A 2 -0.17 -16.74 1.73
CA LYS A 2 0.44 -15.42 1.84
C LYS A 2 -0.43 -14.38 1.15
N SER A 3 -0.55 -13.20 1.77
CA SER A 3 -1.23 -12.07 1.13
C SER A 3 -0.34 -11.46 0.05
N ASN A 4 -0.96 -10.86 -0.95
CA ASN A 4 -0.23 -10.25 -2.07
C ASN A 4 0.20 -8.82 -1.73
N LEU A 5 1.46 -8.51 -2.01
CA LEU A 5 2.06 -7.21 -1.78
C LEU A 5 2.78 -6.74 -3.03
N LEU A 6 2.54 -5.51 -3.45
CA LEU A 6 3.20 -4.90 -4.61
C LEU A 6 4.22 -3.86 -4.16
N ILE A 7 5.43 -3.96 -4.72
CA ILE A 7 6.50 -2.97 -4.52
C ILE A 7 6.69 -2.21 -5.83
N VAL A 8 6.55 -0.89 -5.79
CA VAL A 8 6.72 -0.01 -6.94
C VAL A 8 7.90 0.93 -6.69
N ASP A 9 8.99 0.73 -7.42
CA ASP A 9 10.19 1.55 -7.29
C ASP A 9 11.00 1.40 -8.58
N ASP A 10 11.52 2.50 -9.11
CA ASP A 10 12.31 2.47 -10.34
C ASP A 10 13.74 1.99 -10.11
N GLU A 11 14.18 1.90 -8.86
CA GLU A 11 15.52 1.45 -8.51
C GLU A 11 15.54 -0.06 -8.24
N GLN A 12 16.27 -0.80 -9.06
CA GLN A 12 16.31 -2.26 -8.97
C GLN A 12 16.80 -2.78 -7.63
N HIS A 13 17.85 -2.18 -7.08
CA HIS A 13 18.41 -2.61 -5.79
C HIS A 13 17.41 -2.46 -4.66
N THR A 14 16.64 -1.38 -4.65
CA THR A 14 15.60 -1.16 -3.64
C THR A 14 14.50 -2.21 -3.77
N ARG A 15 14.03 -2.46 -5.00
CA ARG A 15 13.00 -3.49 -5.24
C ARG A 15 13.46 -4.87 -4.75
N GLU A 16 14.66 -5.29 -5.15
CA GLU A 16 15.18 -6.60 -4.79
C GLU A 16 15.42 -6.73 -3.28
N GLY A 17 15.93 -5.69 -2.65
CA GLY A 17 16.16 -5.69 -1.21
C GLY A 17 14.86 -5.81 -0.42
N LEU A 18 13.83 -5.08 -0.82
CA LEU A 18 12.51 -5.16 -0.19
C LEU A 18 11.83 -6.51 -0.45
N GLU A 19 11.97 -7.04 -1.65
CA GLU A 19 11.45 -8.38 -1.97
C GLU A 19 12.06 -9.43 -1.05
N LEU A 20 13.38 -9.43 -0.88
CA LEU A 20 14.06 -10.38 0.02
C LEU A 20 13.57 -10.25 1.46
N ALA A 21 13.32 -9.03 1.90
CA ALA A 21 12.87 -8.77 3.27
C ALA A 21 11.43 -9.22 3.52
N LEU A 22 10.59 -9.22 2.49
CA LEU A 22 9.14 -9.42 2.63
C LEU A 22 8.64 -10.76 2.08
N GLU A 23 9.45 -11.46 1.28
CA GLU A 23 8.99 -12.67 0.59
C GLU A 23 8.61 -13.82 1.52
N ASP A 24 9.10 -13.84 2.74
CA ASP A 24 8.73 -14.87 3.72
C ASP A 24 7.27 -14.71 4.18
N LYS A 25 6.78 -13.48 4.20
CA LYS A 25 5.45 -13.16 4.73
C LYS A 25 4.41 -12.87 3.66
N PHE A 26 4.85 -12.44 2.48
CA PHE A 26 3.97 -12.00 1.41
C PHE A 26 4.33 -12.65 0.08
N GLU A 27 3.33 -12.78 -0.77
CA GLU A 27 3.55 -13.02 -2.20
C GLU A 27 3.88 -11.67 -2.82
N VAL A 28 5.15 -11.46 -3.18
CA VAL A 28 5.65 -10.15 -3.60
C VAL A 28 5.61 -9.99 -5.12
N PHE A 29 5.01 -8.90 -5.57
CA PHE A 29 5.00 -8.48 -6.97
C PHE A 29 5.82 -7.21 -7.10
N LEU A 30 6.50 -7.03 -8.22
CA LEU A 30 7.40 -5.92 -8.46
C LEU A 30 6.95 -5.11 -9.68
N ALA A 31 7.08 -3.79 -9.57
CA ALA A 31 6.85 -2.88 -10.69
C ALA A 31 7.90 -1.78 -10.67
N SER A 32 8.40 -1.39 -11.84
CA SER A 32 9.41 -0.35 -11.95
C SER A 32 8.83 1.02 -12.32
N ASN A 33 7.54 1.09 -12.61
CA ASN A 33 6.84 2.31 -12.97
C ASN A 33 5.33 2.15 -12.73
N PRO A 34 4.56 3.25 -12.77
CA PRO A 34 3.12 3.17 -12.51
C PRO A 34 2.36 2.27 -13.48
N GLU A 35 2.74 2.22 -14.75
CA GLU A 35 2.05 1.40 -15.75
C GLU A 35 2.15 -0.09 -15.40
N GLU A 36 3.35 -0.56 -15.04
CA GLU A 36 3.54 -1.93 -14.57
C GLU A 36 2.72 -2.19 -13.30
N ALA A 37 2.69 -1.21 -12.39
CA ALA A 37 1.91 -1.32 -11.16
C ALA A 37 0.42 -1.48 -11.47
N PHE A 38 -0.12 -0.71 -12.41
CA PHE A 38 -1.53 -0.82 -12.80
C PHE A 38 -1.86 -2.20 -13.37
N ASN A 39 -0.96 -2.76 -14.16
CA ASN A 39 -1.15 -4.11 -14.70
C ASN A 39 -1.23 -5.16 -13.59
N VAL A 40 -0.38 -5.06 -12.58
CA VAL A 40 -0.43 -5.97 -11.42
C VAL A 40 -1.73 -5.78 -10.64
N MET A 41 -2.14 -4.53 -10.43
CA MET A 41 -3.38 -4.23 -9.71
C MET A 41 -4.62 -4.80 -10.40
N GLU A 42 -4.61 -4.86 -11.72
CA GLU A 42 -5.73 -5.41 -12.49
C GLU A 42 -5.75 -6.95 -12.48
N SER A 43 -4.58 -7.59 -12.42
CA SER A 43 -4.47 -9.05 -12.49
C SER A 43 -4.47 -9.73 -11.12
N GLU A 44 -4.08 -9.03 -10.06
CA GLU A 44 -3.93 -9.60 -8.73
C GLU A 44 -4.72 -8.84 -7.68
N SER A 45 -5.25 -9.55 -6.69
CA SER A 45 -5.91 -8.93 -5.55
C SER A 45 -4.84 -8.58 -4.51
N LEU A 46 -4.50 -7.30 -4.41
CA LEU A 46 -3.43 -6.84 -3.54
C LEU A 46 -3.95 -6.41 -2.18
N GLU A 47 -3.21 -6.78 -1.13
CA GLU A 47 -3.49 -6.33 0.23
C GLU A 47 -2.66 -5.10 0.61
N VAL A 48 -1.44 -5.01 0.10
CA VAL A 48 -0.52 -3.91 0.39
C VAL A 48 0.14 -3.42 -0.90
N VAL A 49 0.24 -2.10 -1.03
CA VAL A 49 1.02 -1.45 -2.10
C VAL A 49 2.05 -0.55 -1.44
N LEU A 50 3.33 -0.84 -1.70
CA LEU A 50 4.45 -0.05 -1.22
C LEU A 50 5.06 0.64 -2.43
N THR A 51 4.96 1.96 -2.50
CA THR A 51 5.39 2.71 -3.69
C THR A 51 6.34 3.84 -3.35
N ASP A 52 7.37 4.00 -4.19
CA ASP A 52 8.21 5.17 -4.17
C ASP A 52 7.39 6.38 -4.64
N LEU A 53 7.71 7.54 -4.13
CA LEU A 53 7.04 8.79 -4.48
C LEU A 53 7.51 9.34 -5.83
N LYS A 54 8.81 9.25 -6.11
CA LYS A 54 9.39 9.74 -7.35
C LYS A 54 10.08 8.62 -8.10
N MET A 55 9.66 8.38 -9.33
CA MET A 55 10.19 7.35 -10.20
C MET A 55 10.52 7.96 -11.57
N GLY A 56 11.70 8.57 -11.68
CA GLY A 56 12.08 9.29 -12.89
C GLY A 56 11.09 10.43 -13.16
N ASN A 57 10.39 10.36 -14.30
CA ASN A 57 9.36 11.34 -14.67
C ASN A 57 7.98 11.01 -14.11
N HIS A 58 7.86 9.90 -13.38
CA HIS A 58 6.57 9.41 -12.88
C HIS A 58 6.41 9.72 -11.39
N SER A 59 5.16 9.91 -10.97
CA SER A 59 4.81 10.13 -9.57
C SER A 59 4.14 8.91 -8.97
N GLY A 60 4.54 8.55 -7.75
CA GLY A 60 3.85 7.52 -6.98
C GLY A 60 2.43 7.90 -6.57
N MET A 61 2.06 9.18 -6.70
CA MET A 61 0.68 9.62 -6.44
C MET A 61 -0.31 8.95 -7.36
N THR A 62 0.05 8.72 -8.63
CA THR A 62 -0.83 8.03 -9.58
C THR A 62 -1.06 6.58 -9.16
N VAL A 63 -0.04 5.94 -8.56
CA VAL A 63 -0.16 4.58 -8.04
C VAL A 63 -1.17 4.56 -6.88
N ILE A 64 -1.09 5.52 -5.95
CA ILE A 64 -2.01 5.63 -4.83
C ILE A 64 -3.44 5.87 -5.32
N ASP A 65 -3.61 6.83 -6.22
CA ASP A 65 -4.94 7.16 -6.77
C ASP A 65 -5.60 5.94 -7.40
N HIS A 66 -4.83 5.16 -8.15
CA HIS A 66 -5.33 3.95 -8.80
C HIS A 66 -5.67 2.87 -7.76
N ALA A 67 -4.80 2.68 -6.78
CA ALA A 67 -5.01 1.66 -5.74
C ALA A 67 -6.24 1.94 -4.90
N ILE A 68 -6.48 3.21 -4.55
CA ILE A 68 -7.64 3.62 -3.75
C ILE A 68 -8.94 3.40 -4.50
N ALA A 69 -8.92 3.53 -5.82
CA ALA A 69 -10.08 3.31 -6.66
C ALA A 69 -10.44 1.82 -6.82
N LEU A 70 -9.53 0.91 -6.44
CA LEU A 70 -9.80 -0.52 -6.50
C LEU A 70 -10.86 -0.92 -5.46
N LYS A 71 -11.68 -1.89 -5.82
CA LYS A 71 -12.71 -2.40 -4.93
C LYS A 71 -12.15 -2.92 -3.61
N ASN A 72 -10.97 -3.55 -3.67
CA ASN A 72 -10.31 -4.12 -2.50
C ASN A 72 -9.56 -3.10 -1.65
N GLN A 73 -9.28 -1.93 -2.17
CA GLN A 73 -8.55 -0.83 -1.50
C GLN A 73 -7.36 -1.34 -0.67
N PRO A 74 -6.23 -1.67 -1.31
CA PRO A 74 -5.05 -2.13 -0.58
C PRO A 74 -4.50 -1.05 0.35
N VAL A 75 -3.78 -1.47 1.38
CA VAL A 75 -3.05 -0.56 2.26
C VAL A 75 -1.90 0.05 1.46
N CYS A 76 -1.89 1.37 1.31
CA CYS A 76 -0.86 2.07 0.54
C CYS A 76 0.14 2.73 1.47
N ILE A 77 1.42 2.39 1.31
CA ILE A 77 2.52 2.98 2.08
C ILE A 77 3.50 3.60 1.09
N MET A 78 3.85 4.87 1.34
CA MET A 78 4.78 5.62 0.50
C MET A 78 6.20 5.53 1.00
N MET A 79 7.14 5.49 0.08
CA MET A 79 8.56 5.68 0.37
C MET A 79 8.98 7.03 -0.17
N THR A 80 9.59 7.86 0.65
CA THR A 80 9.99 9.23 0.27
C THR A 80 11.46 9.47 0.55
N ALA A 81 12.06 10.38 -0.22
CA ALA A 81 13.39 10.87 0.09
C ALA A 81 13.32 11.84 1.27
N TYR A 82 14.45 12.03 1.95
CA TYR A 82 14.56 13.00 3.02
C TYR A 82 14.18 14.40 2.51
N GLY A 83 13.36 15.10 3.28
CA GLY A 83 12.94 16.45 2.92
C GLY A 83 11.66 16.56 2.09
N GLU A 84 11.00 15.44 1.76
CA GLU A 84 9.77 15.43 0.96
C GLU A 84 8.50 15.23 1.79
N VAL A 85 8.49 15.77 3.00
CA VAL A 85 7.37 15.58 3.94
C VAL A 85 6.05 16.14 3.41
N GLU A 86 6.09 17.30 2.74
CA GLU A 86 4.88 17.93 2.20
C GLU A 86 4.18 17.04 1.18
N VAL A 87 4.96 16.38 0.32
CA VAL A 87 4.42 15.48 -0.69
C VAL A 87 3.85 14.21 -0.03
N ALA A 88 4.53 13.72 1.02
CA ALA A 88 4.03 12.59 1.79
C ALA A 88 2.68 12.92 2.47
N VAL A 89 2.54 14.13 3.01
CA VAL A 89 1.28 14.59 3.61
C VAL A 89 0.16 14.62 2.56
N GLU A 90 0.48 15.09 1.34
CA GLU A 90 -0.49 15.08 0.24
C GLU A 90 -0.93 13.66 -0.11
N ALA A 91 0.01 12.71 -0.12
CA ALA A 91 -0.31 11.31 -0.36
C ALA A 91 -1.27 10.76 0.70
N MET A 92 -1.06 11.11 1.95
CA MET A 92 -1.95 10.70 3.04
C MET A 92 -3.34 11.28 2.91
N LYS A 93 -3.45 12.53 2.45
CA LYS A 93 -4.75 13.16 2.16
C LYS A 93 -5.49 12.44 1.04
N ARG A 94 -4.76 11.85 0.11
CA ARG A 94 -5.36 11.08 -0.99
C ARG A 94 -5.76 9.67 -0.60
N GLY A 95 -5.31 9.20 0.56
CA GLY A 95 -5.70 7.88 1.07
C GLY A 95 -4.56 6.92 1.37
N ALA A 96 -3.31 7.34 1.23
CA ALA A 96 -2.18 6.52 1.68
C ALA A 96 -2.28 6.32 3.19
N PHE A 97 -1.93 5.13 3.66
CA PHE A 97 -1.99 4.82 5.08
C PHE A 97 -0.90 5.55 5.86
N ASP A 98 0.33 5.52 5.36
CA ASP A 98 1.47 6.16 6.00
C ASP A 98 2.62 6.27 5.00
N PHE A 99 3.75 6.81 5.45
CA PHE A 99 4.96 6.93 4.65
C PHE A 99 6.20 6.58 5.45
N LEU A 100 7.28 6.24 4.74
CA LEU A 100 8.59 5.97 5.29
C LEU A 100 9.62 6.79 4.54
N THR A 101 10.62 7.31 5.25
CA THR A 101 11.75 7.99 4.64
C THR A 101 12.83 6.98 4.26
N LYS A 102 13.38 7.10 3.07
CA LYS A 102 14.51 6.27 2.65
C LYS A 102 15.80 6.71 3.36
N PRO A 103 16.71 5.81 3.74
CA PRO A 103 16.63 4.36 3.56
C PRO A 103 15.58 3.71 4.46
N VAL A 104 14.88 2.73 3.92
CA VAL A 104 13.74 2.11 4.60
C VAL A 104 14.21 1.26 5.80
N ASN A 105 13.68 1.57 6.97
CA ASN A 105 13.87 0.74 8.16
C ASN A 105 12.87 -0.42 8.11
N LEU A 106 13.38 -1.65 8.01
CA LEU A 106 12.53 -2.83 7.81
C LEU A 106 11.62 -3.13 9.00
N GLU A 107 12.09 -2.88 10.22
CA GLU A 107 11.24 -3.06 11.40
C GLU A 107 10.06 -2.09 11.41
N LYS A 108 10.32 -0.85 11.04
CA LYS A 108 9.29 0.17 10.95
C LYS A 108 8.30 -0.15 9.81
N LEU A 109 8.81 -0.64 8.69
CA LEU A 109 7.97 -1.07 7.57
C LEU A 109 7.03 -2.20 7.99
N ASP A 110 7.55 -3.24 8.64
CA ASP A 110 6.75 -4.36 9.14
C ASP A 110 5.64 -3.88 10.07
N LEU A 111 5.98 -2.95 10.97
CA LEU A 111 5.01 -2.39 11.91
C LEU A 111 3.90 -1.62 11.18
N LEU A 112 4.26 -0.80 10.19
CA LEU A 112 3.28 -0.04 9.42
C LEU A 112 2.37 -0.94 8.60
N ILE A 113 2.92 -1.96 7.98
CA ILE A 113 2.13 -2.94 7.21
C ILE A 113 1.11 -3.61 8.14
N LYS A 114 1.55 -4.07 9.29
CA LYS A 114 0.69 -4.72 10.26
C LYS A 114 -0.43 -3.78 10.73
N ARG A 115 -0.09 -2.55 11.08
CA ARG A 115 -1.07 -1.55 11.50
C ARG A 115 -2.08 -1.25 10.39
N GLY A 116 -1.61 -1.15 9.17
CA GLY A 116 -2.49 -0.88 8.01
C GLY A 116 -3.48 -2.01 7.79
N ILE A 117 -3.01 -3.25 7.84
CA ILE A 117 -3.86 -4.43 7.67
C ILE A 117 -4.85 -4.53 8.81
N ASP A 118 -4.42 -4.34 10.06
CA ASP A 118 -5.29 -4.37 11.23
C ASP A 118 -6.36 -3.29 11.16
N SER A 119 -5.99 -2.08 10.75
CA SER A 119 -6.92 -0.96 10.58
C SER A 119 -7.98 -1.26 9.51
N LYS A 120 -7.56 -1.84 8.40
CA LYS A 120 -8.46 -2.24 7.31
C LYS A 120 -9.44 -3.32 7.78
N ASN A 121 -8.98 -4.32 8.51
CA ASN A 121 -9.81 -5.39 9.04
C ASN A 121 -10.81 -4.85 10.07
N LEU A 122 -10.39 -3.95 10.94
CA LEU A 122 -11.26 -3.33 11.92
C LEU A 122 -12.39 -2.54 11.27
N LEU A 123 -12.10 -1.79 10.22
CA LEU A 123 -13.12 -1.06 9.47
C LEU A 123 -14.14 -1.98 8.83
N ARG A 124 -13.70 -3.13 8.30
CA ARG A 124 -14.60 -4.14 7.74
C ARG A 124 -15.52 -4.72 8.82
N GLU A 125 -14.97 -5.06 9.98
CA GLU A 125 -15.74 -5.59 11.10
C GLU A 125 -16.77 -4.58 11.58
N ASN A 126 -16.42 -3.31 11.68
CA ASN A 126 -17.33 -2.26 12.09
C ASN A 126 -18.47 -2.07 11.07
N LYS A 127 -18.18 -2.10 9.79
CA LYS A 127 -19.20 -2.01 8.74
C LYS A 127 -20.17 -3.19 8.81
N ASP A 128 -19.67 -4.39 8.98
CA ASP A 128 -20.49 -5.58 9.11
C ASP A 128 -21.36 -5.53 10.35
N LEU A 129 -20.82 -5.08 11.48
CA LEU A 129 -21.55 -4.94 12.72
C LEU A 129 -22.68 -3.93 12.59
N HIS A 130 -22.43 -2.77 12.01
CA HIS A 130 -23.45 -1.75 11.78
C HIS A 130 -24.55 -2.26 10.85
N TYR A 131 -24.19 -2.96 9.79
CA TYR A 131 -25.16 -3.54 8.88
C TYR A 131 -26.06 -4.55 9.58
N ARG A 132 -25.51 -5.42 10.43
CA ARG A 132 -26.27 -6.41 11.19
C ARG A 132 -27.22 -5.75 12.19
N LEU A 133 -26.80 -4.69 12.86
CA LEU A 133 -27.63 -3.95 13.82
C LEU A 133 -28.78 -3.27 13.11
N ASP A 134 -28.53 -2.58 11.98
CA ASP A 134 -29.58 -1.94 11.19
C ASP A 134 -30.64 -2.94 10.73
N LYS A 135 -30.19 -4.08 10.22
CA LYS A 135 -31.07 -5.13 9.73
C LYS A 135 -31.93 -5.70 10.85
N LYS A 136 -31.38 -5.83 12.04
CA LYS A 136 -32.08 -6.36 13.21
C LYS A 136 -33.18 -5.38 13.69
N PHE A 137 -32.94 -4.08 13.62
CA PHE A 137 -33.90 -3.07 14.09
C PHE A 137 -34.95 -2.67 13.05
N ARG A 138 -34.79 -3.05 11.79
CA ARG A 138 -35.71 -2.72 10.72
C ARG A 138 -36.82 -3.74 10.50
N SER A 139 -36.75 -4.88 11.10
CA SER A 139 -37.77 -5.92 10.90
C SER A 139 -39.01 -5.77 11.78
#